data_bc6adb12d18d37e98ecebffb5a52402c
#
_entry.id   bc6adb12d18d37e98ecebffb5a52402c
#
_cell.length_a   1.000
_cell.length_b   1.000
_cell.length_c   1.000
_cell.angle_alpha   90.00
_cell.angle_beta   90.00
_cell.angle_gamma   90.00
#
_symmetry.space_group_name_H-M   'P 1'
#
loop_
_entity.id
_entity.type
_entity.pdbx_description
1 polymer ?
#
loop_
_entity_poly.entity_id
_entity_poly.type
_entity_poly.pdbx_seq_one_letter_code
_entity_poly.pdbx_strand_id
1 'polypeptide(L)'
;MIYSVQQIKYEILAYIKEFGGDFNDWYVGVSSDPKTTMFEKHSVHEDDDIWLYKQALTFTACKTVQQYFLDILNTDGKLISNGDEDTDCVYLYKKSERTLP
;
A
#
# COMPACT_ATOMS: atom_id res chain seq x y z
N MET A 1 5.51 -4.51 -14.57
CA MET A 1 4.47 -5.58 -14.65
C MET A 1 3.20 -5.09 -13.98
N ILE A 2 2.07 -5.42 -14.55
CA ILE A 2 0.76 -5.05 -14.01
C ILE A 2 0.13 -6.28 -13.37
N TYR A 3 -0.38 -6.12 -12.15
CA TYR A 3 -0.94 -7.20 -11.35
C TYR A 3 -2.46 -7.08 -11.25
N SER A 4 -3.15 -8.21 -11.16
CA SER A 4 -4.59 -8.24 -10.90
C SER A 4 -4.87 -7.88 -9.44
N VAL A 5 -6.13 -7.56 -9.14
CA VAL A 5 -6.58 -7.31 -7.76
C VAL A 5 -6.21 -8.49 -6.85
N GLN A 6 -6.49 -9.71 -7.30
CA GLN A 6 -6.22 -10.91 -6.48
C GLN A 6 -4.73 -11.14 -6.28
N GLN A 7 -3.92 -10.89 -7.31
CA GLN A 7 -2.46 -11.02 -7.18
C GLN A 7 -1.91 -10.00 -6.19
N ILE A 8 -2.38 -8.76 -6.24
CA ILE A 8 -1.92 -7.71 -5.31
C ILE A 8 -2.32 -8.06 -3.88
N LYS A 9 -3.55 -8.49 -3.66
CA LYS A 9 -3.99 -8.95 -2.34
C LYS A 9 -3.10 -10.07 -1.81
N TYR A 10 -2.82 -11.05 -2.64
CA TYR A 10 -1.97 -12.18 -2.26
C TYR A 10 -0.56 -11.73 -1.89
N GLU A 11 0.04 -10.88 -2.72
CA GLU A 11 1.42 -10.41 -2.49
C GLU A 11 1.51 -9.58 -1.20
N ILE A 12 0.54 -8.71 -0.96
CA ILE A 12 0.52 -7.90 0.26
C ILE A 12 0.33 -8.79 1.49
N LEU A 13 -0.61 -9.73 1.44
CA LEU A 13 -0.84 -10.64 2.56
C LEU A 13 0.39 -11.50 2.86
N ALA A 14 1.05 -12.00 1.83
CA ALA A 14 2.27 -12.80 1.99
C ALA A 14 3.39 -11.97 2.64
N TYR A 15 3.52 -10.71 2.23
CA TYR A 15 4.53 -9.81 2.76
C TYR A 15 4.27 -9.48 4.23
N ILE A 16 3.02 -9.17 4.57
CA ILE A 16 2.63 -8.93 5.97
C ILE A 16 2.91 -10.16 6.84
N LYS A 17 2.60 -11.35 6.34
CA LYS A 17 2.88 -12.59 7.07
C LYS A 17 4.38 -12.82 7.27
N GLU A 18 5.18 -12.49 6.27
CA GLU A 18 6.63 -12.68 6.35
C GLU A 18 7.26 -11.81 7.43
N PHE A 19 6.86 -10.53 7.49
CA PHE A 19 7.46 -9.57 8.42
C PHE A 19 6.68 -9.41 9.72
N GLY A 20 5.46 -9.90 9.77
CA GLY A 20 4.69 -10.03 11.02
C GLY A 20 4.07 -8.75 11.53
N GLY A 21 3.55 -8.84 12.75
CA GLY A 21 2.81 -7.75 13.38
C GLY A 21 1.31 -7.87 13.11
N ASP A 22 0.55 -6.93 13.67
CA ASP A 22 -0.88 -6.84 13.44
C ASP A 22 -1.14 -6.08 12.13
N PHE A 23 -2.31 -6.29 11.54
CA PHE A 23 -2.67 -5.56 10.31
C PHE A 23 -2.59 -4.04 10.52
N ASN A 24 -2.97 -3.54 11.69
CA ASN A 24 -2.92 -2.11 11.99
C ASN A 24 -1.49 -1.55 12.08
N ASP A 25 -0.49 -2.40 12.14
CA ASP A 25 0.92 -1.96 12.07
C ASP A 25 1.35 -1.61 10.65
N TRP A 26 0.48 -1.85 9.67
CA TRP A 26 0.76 -1.64 8.26
C TRP A 26 -0.11 -0.54 7.66
N TYR A 27 0.46 0.18 6.71
CA TYR A 27 -0.24 1.24 5.98
C TYR A 27 -0.39 0.85 4.52
N VAL A 28 -1.61 0.94 3.99
CA VAL A 28 -1.90 0.66 2.58
C VAL A 28 -2.40 1.94 1.92
N GLY A 29 -1.73 2.36 0.87
CA GLY A 29 -2.10 3.56 0.12
C GLY A 29 -2.13 3.33 -1.37
N VAL A 30 -2.57 4.35 -2.09
CA VAL A 30 -2.64 4.35 -3.56
C VAL A 30 -1.99 5.62 -4.07
N SER A 31 -1.18 5.52 -5.10
CA SER A 31 -0.44 6.66 -5.62
C SER A 31 -0.06 6.45 -7.09
N SER A 32 0.15 7.56 -7.80
CA SER A 32 0.74 7.53 -9.14
C SER A 32 2.26 7.39 -9.08
N ASP A 33 2.87 7.75 -7.93
CA ASP A 33 4.30 7.64 -7.72
C ASP A 33 4.54 7.13 -6.30
N PRO A 34 4.45 5.79 -6.08
CA PRO A 34 4.48 5.24 -4.74
C PRO A 34 5.80 5.45 -4.01
N LYS A 35 6.93 5.42 -4.72
CA LYS A 35 8.24 5.65 -4.08
C LYS A 35 8.34 7.08 -3.54
N THR A 36 8.01 8.08 -4.34
CA THR A 36 8.02 9.47 -3.89
C THR A 36 7.05 9.66 -2.73
N THR A 37 5.85 9.10 -2.84
CA THR A 37 4.85 9.20 -1.78
C THR A 37 5.36 8.60 -0.47
N MET A 38 5.90 7.38 -0.50
CA MET A 38 6.40 6.73 0.70
C MET A 38 7.61 7.44 1.28
N PHE A 39 8.61 7.73 0.46
CA PHE A 39 9.88 8.24 0.97
C PHE A 39 9.82 9.70 1.39
N GLU A 40 9.05 10.52 0.68
CA GLU A 40 8.98 11.97 0.97
C GLU A 40 7.80 12.36 1.85
N LYS A 41 6.63 11.74 1.67
CA LYS A 41 5.43 12.11 2.44
C LYS A 41 5.22 11.28 3.68
N HIS A 42 5.61 10.01 3.66
CA HIS A 42 5.46 9.11 4.81
C HIS A 42 6.75 8.88 5.56
N SER A 43 7.86 9.46 5.13
CA SER A 43 9.18 9.29 5.76
C SER A 43 9.63 7.84 5.86
N VAL A 44 9.25 7.02 4.90
CA VAL A 44 9.73 5.64 4.80
C VAL A 44 11.18 5.67 4.31
N HIS A 45 12.06 4.92 4.99
CA HIS A 45 13.46 4.81 4.58
C HIS A 45 13.61 3.62 3.63
N GLU A 46 14.13 3.89 2.45
CA GLU A 46 14.23 2.87 1.39
C GLU A 46 15.00 1.63 1.83
N ASP A 47 16.10 1.82 2.57
CA ASP A 47 16.99 0.73 2.95
C ASP A 47 16.67 0.10 4.31
N ASP A 48 16.00 0.85 5.20
CA ASP A 48 15.82 0.43 6.60
C ASP A 48 14.40 0.03 6.94
N ASP A 49 13.41 0.51 6.20
CA ASP A 49 12.01 0.22 6.45
C ASP A 49 11.50 -0.89 5.52
N ILE A 50 10.38 -1.48 5.92
CA ILE A 50 9.76 -2.58 5.19
C ILE A 50 8.64 -2.01 4.32
N TRP A 51 8.78 -2.15 3.00
CA TRP A 51 7.83 -1.57 2.07
C TRP A 51 7.80 -2.35 0.76
N LEU A 52 6.68 -2.21 0.03
CA LEU A 52 6.57 -2.66 -1.35
C LEU A 52 5.50 -1.84 -2.08
N TYR A 53 5.48 -1.94 -3.39
CA TYR A 53 4.36 -1.45 -4.17
C TYR A 53 4.11 -2.36 -5.36
N LYS A 54 2.88 -2.32 -5.85
CA LYS A 54 2.47 -3.09 -7.04
C LYS A 54 1.61 -2.21 -7.93
N GLN A 55 1.83 -2.30 -9.23
CA GLN A 55 1.01 -1.59 -10.21
C GLN A 55 -0.20 -2.43 -10.58
N ALA A 56 -1.38 -1.81 -10.54
CA ALA A 56 -2.63 -2.40 -11.01
C ALA A 56 -2.95 -1.88 -12.40
N LEU A 57 -3.99 -2.44 -13.02
CA LEU A 57 -4.40 -1.99 -14.34
C LEU A 57 -5.08 -0.62 -14.31
N THR A 58 -5.86 -0.35 -13.25
CA THR A 58 -6.67 0.86 -13.15
C THR A 58 -6.68 1.42 -11.74
N PHE A 59 -7.07 2.69 -11.61
CA PHE A 59 -7.33 3.31 -10.33
C PHE A 59 -8.43 2.57 -9.56
N THR A 60 -9.49 2.15 -10.25
CA THR A 60 -10.59 1.38 -9.63
C THR A 60 -10.08 0.09 -9.00
N ALA A 61 -9.17 -0.61 -9.68
CA ALA A 61 -8.55 -1.82 -9.13
C ALA A 61 -7.77 -1.51 -7.85
N CYS A 62 -7.02 -0.40 -7.85
CA CYS A 62 -6.28 0.05 -6.66
C CYS A 62 -7.23 0.34 -5.49
N LYS A 63 -8.34 1.03 -5.75
CA LYS A 63 -9.34 1.31 -4.71
C LYS A 63 -9.91 0.03 -4.13
N THR A 64 -10.20 -0.94 -4.98
CA THR A 64 -10.74 -2.24 -4.55
C THR A 64 -9.77 -2.93 -3.59
N VAL A 65 -8.48 -2.94 -3.93
CA VAL A 65 -7.46 -3.53 -3.07
C VAL A 65 -7.37 -2.76 -1.74
N GLN A 66 -7.25 -1.45 -1.81
CA GLN A 66 -7.13 -0.62 -0.62
C GLN A 66 -8.34 -0.80 0.30
N GLN A 67 -9.53 -0.78 -0.25
CA GLN A 67 -10.76 -0.92 0.50
C GLN A 67 -10.82 -2.24 1.25
N TYR A 68 -10.38 -3.32 0.60
CA TYR A 68 -10.30 -4.63 1.25
C TYR A 68 -9.39 -4.58 2.49
N PHE A 69 -8.19 -4.01 2.35
CA PHE A 69 -7.26 -3.98 3.48
C PHE A 69 -7.71 -3.05 4.60
N LEU A 70 -8.27 -1.90 4.26
CA LEU A 70 -8.73 -0.95 5.28
C LEU A 70 -10.00 -1.44 5.99
N ASP A 71 -11.00 -1.90 5.24
CA ASP A 71 -12.32 -2.20 5.79
C ASP A 71 -12.44 -3.62 6.35
N ILE A 72 -11.74 -4.60 5.75
CA ILE A 72 -11.85 -6.00 6.15
C ILE A 72 -10.74 -6.38 7.12
N LEU A 73 -9.50 -6.01 6.82
CA LEU A 73 -8.33 -6.41 7.59
C LEU A 73 -7.83 -5.36 8.57
N ASN A 74 -8.37 -4.16 8.50
CA ASN A 74 -8.08 -3.06 9.44
C ASN A 74 -6.62 -2.59 9.41
N THR A 75 -6.00 -2.57 8.22
CA THR A 75 -4.74 -1.85 8.07
C THR A 75 -4.98 -0.36 8.21
N ASP A 76 -3.93 0.38 8.51
CA ASP A 76 -4.01 1.84 8.45
C ASP A 76 -4.02 2.30 6.99
N GLY A 77 -4.45 3.51 6.77
CA GLY A 77 -4.52 4.13 5.45
C GLY A 77 -5.62 5.16 5.36
N LYS A 78 -5.61 5.93 4.28
CA LYS A 78 -6.70 6.87 3.97
C LYS A 78 -7.28 6.45 2.64
N LEU A 79 -8.57 6.10 2.64
CA LEU A 79 -9.25 5.69 1.42
C LEU A 79 -9.23 6.84 0.43
N ILE A 80 -8.65 6.59 -0.74
CA ILE A 80 -8.55 7.61 -1.78
C ILE A 80 -9.89 7.68 -2.53
N SER A 81 -10.43 8.89 -2.69
CA SER A 81 -11.70 9.10 -3.39
C SER A 81 -11.52 9.62 -4.81
N ASN A 82 -10.40 10.29 -5.07
CA ASN A 82 -10.12 10.90 -6.36
C ASN A 82 -8.79 10.41 -6.90
N GLY A 83 -8.80 9.98 -8.15
CA GLY A 83 -7.60 9.60 -8.87
C GLY A 83 -7.91 9.55 -10.35
N ASP A 84 -6.86 9.56 -11.16
CA ASP A 84 -6.98 9.45 -12.61
C ASP A 84 -6.35 8.13 -13.08
N GLU A 85 -6.23 7.96 -14.39
CA GLU A 85 -5.69 6.73 -14.97
C GLU A 85 -4.23 6.46 -14.58
N ASP A 86 -3.50 7.50 -14.15
CA ASP A 86 -2.11 7.37 -13.72
C ASP A 86 -1.98 7.04 -12.23
N THR A 87 -3.07 7.09 -11.48
CA THR A 87 -3.11 6.72 -10.06
C THR A 87 -3.36 5.22 -9.96
N ASP A 88 -2.35 4.42 -10.27
CA ASP A 88 -2.50 2.99 -10.54
C ASP A 88 -1.58 2.08 -9.72
N CYS A 89 -0.94 2.59 -8.68
CA CYS A 89 -0.09 1.77 -7.81
C CYS A 89 -0.64 1.69 -6.39
N VAL A 90 -0.62 0.47 -5.84
CA VAL A 90 -0.91 0.22 -4.42
C VAL A 90 0.42 0.11 -3.72
N TYR A 91 0.58 0.83 -2.60
CA TYR A 91 1.80 0.71 -1.81
C TYR A 91 1.49 0.27 -0.39
N LEU A 92 2.50 -0.33 0.24
CA LEU A 92 2.41 -0.88 1.58
C LEU A 92 3.70 -0.56 2.32
N TYR A 93 3.59 -0.15 3.57
CA TYR A 93 4.77 -0.12 4.44
C TYR A 93 4.37 -0.48 5.86
N LYS A 94 5.35 -1.03 6.59
CA LYS A 94 5.15 -1.30 8.01
C LYS A 94 5.48 -0.02 8.78
N LYS A 95 4.55 0.44 9.61
CA LYS A 95 4.74 1.67 10.37
C LYS A 95 5.87 1.50 11.39
N SER A 96 6.64 2.56 11.58
CA SER A 96 7.72 2.61 12.57
C SER A 96 7.67 3.97 13.28
N GLU A 97 8.60 4.18 14.22
CA GLU A 97 8.69 5.46 14.92
C GLU A 97 8.98 6.62 13.97
N ARG A 98 9.61 6.34 12.83
CA ARG A 98 10.02 7.37 11.86
C ARG A 98 8.95 7.67 10.82
N THR A 99 8.05 6.73 10.55
CA THR A 99 7.07 6.91 9.48
C THR A 99 5.94 7.83 9.88
N LEU A 100 5.40 8.55 8.88
CA LEU A 100 4.28 9.48 9.05
C LEU A 100 3.08 8.95 8.27
N PRO A 101 2.18 8.25 8.92
CA PRO A 101 1.00 7.71 8.24
C PRO A 101 -0.01 8.76 7.80
#